data_aed8b9265dbc357667c79f6770962972
#
_entry.id   aed8b9265dbc357667c79f6770962972
#
_cell.length_a   1.000
_cell.length_b   1.000
_cell.length_c   1.000
_cell.angle_alpha   90.00
_cell.angle_beta   90.00
_cell.angle_gamma   90.00
#
_symmetry.space_group_name_H-M   'P 1'
#
loop_
_entity.id
_entity.type
_entity.pdbx_description
1 polymer ?
#
loop_
_entity_poly.entity_id
_entity_poly.type
_entity_poly.pdbx_seq_one_letter_code
_entity_poly.pdbx_strand_id
1 'polypeptide(L)'
;MSLVNSQVLSGLRIIEIGRDVSTAYAARFFAIYGAEVIVVEPLGGHELRMQPPWPDDIPNPEKSLLFCYLGGGKKSVVIDLDDESDVDKLQDLILSSDGILESYQPGYLSEKGLDLNKLCDSKKDLSLVQISAYGQSGPQANWKASSITAAASGGQMYLAGDIDKPPLFTVGHQAYYQSGVQGFGALLAGIYASKSTGVGEIFDLSVQEIQAATLEGGGPSAMWYGSEQTRASNNPRALWGIYECLDGWIGVASMPRQTKSVLDAIGHSEMKDDPIFNTGGWNQESDDLLRILVPEFTATRTAEEIFQIADEHRAPFGMIPTPRELIDWPNHKITDFWNEVEHPVLGTHLYPSGPIGFDGDRGHFEPAPTIGEHSKEIFGSLSKQEKLEITPLGSEKVSMPLNGVRVIDMTQVWSGPYGCRFLADMGADVVKVEGPTFPDPVRTAGGARKNPDIDLSPYFNEYNRGKKGLSLDIKKPEGMKVLKELVATADVFVENWSSGVAKRNGLSYEELKKIKPNLIYISMPGFGHDGPDSSRVGFGPTIEQMGGLVALQGYEDGPPHKSGISYGDPIAGSTCAASVIASLVNRENTGEGM
;
A
#
# COMPACT_ATOMS: atom_id res chain seq x y z
N MET A 1 -17.13 -19.40 15.52
CA MET A 1 -16.32 -18.54 16.40
C MET A 1 -16.89 -17.16 16.24
N SER A 2 -17.32 -16.49 17.32
CA SER A 2 -17.76 -15.10 17.24
C SER A 2 -16.57 -14.27 16.79
N LEU A 3 -16.69 -13.59 15.65
CA LEU A 3 -15.74 -12.57 15.20
C LEU A 3 -15.67 -11.54 16.34
N VAL A 4 -14.58 -11.54 17.06
CA VAL A 4 -14.24 -10.41 17.93
C VAL A 4 -13.89 -9.29 16.97
N ASN A 5 -14.74 -8.28 16.87
CA ASN A 5 -14.43 -7.07 16.10
C ASN A 5 -13.11 -6.53 16.64
N SER A 6 -12.01 -6.76 15.93
CA SER A 6 -10.70 -6.24 16.31
C SER A 6 -10.66 -4.76 15.94
N GLN A 7 -11.15 -3.92 16.81
CA GLN A 7 -11.02 -2.46 16.69
C GLN A 7 -9.58 -2.08 17.05
N VAL A 8 -8.64 -2.44 16.16
CA VAL A 8 -7.19 -2.29 16.35
C VAL A 8 -6.79 -0.86 16.73
N LEU A 9 -7.51 0.13 16.19
CA LEU A 9 -7.28 1.56 16.43
C LEU A 9 -8.33 2.19 17.36
N SER A 10 -9.08 1.36 18.11
CA SER A 10 -10.08 1.85 19.07
C SER A 10 -9.43 2.77 20.10
N GLY A 11 -10.16 3.83 20.45
CA GLY A 11 -9.72 4.84 21.39
C GLY A 11 -8.91 5.98 20.78
N LEU A 12 -8.55 5.89 19.48
CA LEU A 12 -7.96 7.03 18.78
C LEU A 12 -9.04 7.95 18.21
N ARG A 13 -8.78 9.26 18.26
CA ARG A 13 -9.58 10.29 17.59
C ARG A 13 -8.74 11.02 16.55
N ILE A 14 -9.19 11.01 15.29
CA ILE A 14 -8.49 11.60 14.15
C ILE A 14 -9.35 12.69 13.53
N ILE A 15 -8.75 13.85 13.27
CA ILE A 15 -9.40 14.93 12.55
C ILE A 15 -8.90 14.97 11.11
N GLU A 16 -9.83 14.88 10.17
CA GLU A 16 -9.57 15.06 8.74
C GLU A 16 -9.99 16.48 8.33
N ILE A 17 -9.00 17.30 7.97
CA ILE A 17 -9.18 18.65 7.41
C ILE A 17 -8.67 18.62 5.99
N GLY A 18 -9.34 17.85 5.12
CA GLY A 18 -8.87 17.55 3.78
C GLY A 18 -9.77 18.12 2.69
N ARG A 19 -9.23 18.12 1.47
CA ARG A 19 -9.95 18.53 0.26
C ARG A 19 -9.91 17.46 -0.83
N ASP A 20 -9.02 16.50 -0.73
CA ASP A 20 -8.72 15.56 -1.79
C ASP A 20 -8.77 14.09 -1.34
N VAL A 21 -8.52 13.21 -2.29
CA VAL A 21 -8.56 11.76 -2.08
C VAL A 21 -7.49 11.27 -1.12
N SER A 22 -6.34 11.94 -1.00
CA SER A 22 -5.22 11.43 -0.21
C SER A 22 -5.53 11.39 1.28
N THR A 23 -5.99 12.51 1.85
CA THR A 23 -6.41 12.56 3.26
C THR A 23 -7.66 11.74 3.50
N ALA A 24 -8.64 11.79 2.58
CA ALA A 24 -9.87 11.03 2.71
C ALA A 24 -9.61 9.51 2.72
N TYR A 25 -8.65 9.03 1.91
CA TYR A 25 -8.27 7.62 1.89
C TYR A 25 -7.46 7.21 3.12
N ALA A 26 -6.52 8.04 3.58
CA ALA A 26 -5.81 7.82 4.84
C ALA A 26 -6.78 7.73 6.03
N ALA A 27 -7.71 8.68 6.13
CA ALA A 27 -8.71 8.76 7.19
C ALA A 27 -9.68 7.55 7.16
N ARG A 28 -10.00 7.04 5.96
CA ARG A 28 -10.82 5.83 5.81
C ARG A 28 -10.19 4.61 6.50
N PHE A 29 -8.87 4.43 6.42
CA PHE A 29 -8.21 3.33 7.12
C PHE A 29 -8.35 3.46 8.64
N PHE A 30 -8.23 4.64 9.19
CA PHE A 30 -8.49 4.84 10.62
C PHE A 30 -9.92 4.46 10.98
N ALA A 31 -10.91 4.90 10.20
CA ALA A 31 -12.32 4.62 10.46
C ALA A 31 -12.65 3.12 10.41
N ILE A 32 -12.27 2.42 9.33
CA ILE A 32 -12.58 0.99 9.18
C ILE A 32 -11.88 0.10 10.22
N TYR A 33 -10.76 0.54 10.80
CA TYR A 33 -10.03 -0.17 11.84
C TYR A 33 -10.35 0.33 13.26
N GLY A 34 -11.41 1.12 13.44
CA GLY A 34 -12.05 1.39 14.72
C GLY A 34 -11.70 2.71 15.41
N ALA A 35 -10.93 3.59 14.77
CA ALA A 35 -10.74 4.95 15.30
C ALA A 35 -11.98 5.83 15.07
N GLU A 36 -12.23 6.78 15.96
CA GLU A 36 -13.19 7.86 15.72
C GLU A 36 -12.57 8.87 14.75
N VAL A 37 -13.10 8.93 13.53
CA VAL A 37 -12.64 9.87 12.51
C VAL A 37 -13.68 10.96 12.29
N ILE A 38 -13.28 12.21 12.43
CA ILE A 38 -14.15 13.37 12.23
C ILE A 38 -13.68 14.14 10.99
N VAL A 39 -14.50 14.11 9.93
CA VAL A 39 -14.25 14.91 8.73
C VAL A 39 -14.83 16.31 8.91
N VAL A 40 -13.99 17.32 8.75
CA VAL A 40 -14.37 18.73 8.81
C VAL A 40 -14.72 19.20 7.41
N GLU A 41 -15.98 19.58 7.22
CA GLU A 41 -16.53 20.00 5.94
C GLU A 41 -16.83 21.51 5.94
N PRO A 42 -16.63 22.23 4.82
CA PRO A 42 -17.15 23.59 4.67
C PRO A 42 -18.68 23.58 4.57
N LEU A 43 -19.32 24.76 4.61
CA LEU A 43 -20.78 24.94 4.53
C LEU A 43 -21.47 24.21 3.38
N GLY A 44 -20.77 24.03 2.25
CA GLY A 44 -21.26 23.33 1.07
C GLY A 44 -20.95 21.82 1.02
N GLY A 45 -20.34 21.27 2.08
CA GLY A 45 -19.82 19.90 2.12
C GLY A 45 -18.40 19.76 1.53
N HIS A 46 -17.80 18.60 1.73
CA HIS A 46 -16.46 18.24 1.25
C HIS A 46 -16.38 18.29 -0.29
N GLU A 47 -15.25 18.70 -0.85
CA GLU A 47 -15.07 18.81 -2.31
C GLU A 47 -15.31 17.48 -3.06
N LEU A 48 -15.00 16.35 -2.44
CA LEU A 48 -15.26 15.03 -3.03
C LEU A 48 -16.76 14.72 -3.17
N ARG A 49 -17.64 15.37 -2.42
CA ARG A 49 -19.10 15.24 -2.61
C ARG A 49 -19.58 15.81 -3.94
N MET A 50 -18.78 16.73 -4.51
CA MET A 50 -19.05 17.38 -5.80
C MET A 50 -18.36 16.68 -6.96
N GLN A 51 -17.78 15.48 -6.74
CA GLN A 51 -17.11 14.70 -7.78
C GLN A 51 -17.91 13.45 -8.17
N PRO A 52 -17.91 13.09 -9.48
CA PRO A 52 -18.54 11.84 -9.96
C PRO A 52 -17.78 10.60 -9.44
N PRO A 53 -18.39 9.40 -9.60
CA PRO A 53 -19.67 9.16 -10.26
C PRO A 53 -20.87 9.39 -9.33
N TRP A 54 -22.02 9.72 -9.93
CA TRP A 54 -23.31 9.78 -9.25
C TRP A 54 -24.28 8.78 -9.90
N PRO A 55 -25.24 8.24 -9.13
CA PRO A 55 -26.32 7.46 -9.72
C PRO A 55 -27.06 8.27 -10.79
N ASP A 56 -27.35 7.62 -11.92
CA ASP A 56 -28.03 8.21 -13.07
C ASP A 56 -27.34 9.46 -13.65
N ASP A 57 -26.04 9.66 -13.36
CA ASP A 57 -25.24 10.85 -13.73
C ASP A 57 -25.85 12.19 -13.24
N ILE A 58 -26.65 12.16 -12.18
CA ILE A 58 -27.28 13.34 -11.60
C ILE A 58 -26.44 13.85 -10.41
N PRO A 59 -25.77 15.02 -10.52
CA PRO A 59 -24.97 15.58 -9.45
C PRO A 59 -25.78 15.82 -8.17
N ASN A 60 -25.32 15.25 -7.08
CA ASN A 60 -25.91 15.43 -5.76
C ASN A 60 -24.80 15.20 -4.70
N PRO A 61 -24.53 16.17 -3.79
CA PRO A 61 -23.46 16.07 -2.80
C PRO A 61 -23.63 14.90 -1.81
N GLU A 62 -24.86 14.42 -1.60
CA GLU A 62 -25.13 13.25 -0.74
C GLU A 62 -25.09 11.92 -1.51
N LYS A 63 -24.84 11.96 -2.83
CA LYS A 63 -24.85 10.78 -3.69
C LYS A 63 -23.56 10.58 -4.49
N SER A 64 -22.48 11.32 -4.19
CA SER A 64 -21.16 11.04 -4.78
C SER A 64 -20.68 9.67 -4.30
N LEU A 65 -20.55 8.71 -5.22
CA LEU A 65 -20.08 7.36 -4.88
C LEU A 65 -18.61 7.39 -4.41
N LEU A 66 -17.82 8.34 -4.90
CA LEU A 66 -16.46 8.55 -4.44
C LEU A 66 -16.43 8.98 -2.96
N PHE A 67 -17.25 9.96 -2.58
CA PHE A 67 -17.31 10.39 -1.17
C PHE A 67 -17.92 9.28 -0.31
N CYS A 68 -18.97 8.61 -0.74
CA CYS A 68 -19.57 7.50 0.00
C CYS A 68 -18.56 6.39 0.31
N TYR A 69 -17.71 6.05 -0.65
CA TYR A 69 -16.64 5.08 -0.43
C TYR A 69 -15.56 5.59 0.54
N LEU A 70 -15.10 6.84 0.38
CA LEU A 70 -14.02 7.41 1.18
C LEU A 70 -14.48 7.89 2.55
N GLY A 71 -15.75 8.29 2.69
CA GLY A 71 -16.35 8.81 3.90
C GLY A 71 -16.94 7.76 4.84
N GLY A 72 -16.96 6.49 4.41
CA GLY A 72 -17.56 5.40 5.20
C GLY A 72 -17.01 5.29 6.61
N GLY A 73 -17.91 5.24 7.61
CA GLY A 73 -17.58 5.13 9.03
C GLY A 73 -17.06 6.40 9.70
N LYS A 74 -17.02 7.52 9.00
CA LYS A 74 -16.60 8.82 9.55
C LYS A 74 -17.79 9.58 10.17
N LYS A 75 -17.47 10.54 11.04
CA LYS A 75 -18.42 11.55 11.53
C LYS A 75 -18.20 12.86 10.78
N SER A 76 -19.28 13.52 10.34
CA SER A 76 -19.20 14.81 9.65
C SER A 76 -19.54 15.96 10.56
N VAL A 77 -18.71 17.01 10.55
CA VAL A 77 -18.99 18.30 11.17
C VAL A 77 -18.80 19.43 10.15
N VAL A 78 -19.61 20.45 10.22
CA VAL A 78 -19.52 21.63 9.36
C VAL A 78 -18.87 22.78 10.11
N ILE A 79 -17.89 23.42 9.48
CA ILE A 79 -17.13 24.57 9.97
C ILE A 79 -17.04 25.61 8.87
N ASP A 80 -17.36 26.85 9.19
CA ASP A 80 -17.05 28.01 8.37
C ASP A 80 -15.71 28.61 8.78
N LEU A 81 -14.68 28.42 7.96
CA LEU A 81 -13.33 28.97 8.22
C LEU A 81 -13.28 30.52 8.12
N ASP A 82 -14.34 31.17 7.64
CA ASP A 82 -14.47 32.63 7.63
C ASP A 82 -15.17 33.18 8.90
N ASP A 83 -15.66 32.31 9.79
CA ASP A 83 -16.25 32.65 11.10
C ASP A 83 -15.25 32.32 12.24
N GLU A 84 -14.78 33.34 12.94
CA GLU A 84 -13.82 33.18 14.05
C GLU A 84 -14.34 32.22 15.14
N SER A 85 -15.64 32.20 15.42
CA SER A 85 -16.20 31.30 16.44
C SER A 85 -16.19 29.85 16.02
N ASP A 86 -16.27 29.57 14.71
CA ASP A 86 -16.15 28.21 14.15
C ASP A 86 -14.69 27.76 14.09
N VAL A 87 -13.76 28.67 13.80
CA VAL A 87 -12.32 28.40 13.91
C VAL A 87 -11.93 28.05 15.35
N ASP A 88 -12.44 28.77 16.36
CA ASP A 88 -12.21 28.45 17.77
C ASP A 88 -12.73 27.04 18.14
N LYS A 89 -13.94 26.69 17.68
CA LYS A 89 -14.51 25.33 17.88
C LYS A 89 -13.65 24.26 17.23
N LEU A 90 -13.11 24.55 16.05
CA LEU A 90 -12.21 23.62 15.34
C LEU A 90 -10.88 23.45 16.08
N GLN A 91 -10.34 24.53 16.66
CA GLN A 91 -9.13 24.44 17.50
C GLN A 91 -9.39 23.55 18.74
N ASP A 92 -10.52 23.75 19.43
CA ASP A 92 -10.89 22.92 20.57
C ASP A 92 -11.07 21.44 20.17
N LEU A 93 -11.67 21.18 19.00
CA LEU A 93 -11.83 19.85 18.45
C LEU A 93 -10.47 19.17 18.17
N ILE A 94 -9.56 19.89 17.52
CA ILE A 94 -8.20 19.43 17.22
C ILE A 94 -7.46 19.10 18.52
N LEU A 95 -7.52 19.96 19.52
CA LEU A 95 -6.87 19.74 20.81
C LEU A 95 -7.44 18.52 21.58
N SER A 96 -8.64 18.03 21.21
CA SER A 96 -9.22 16.81 21.77
C SER A 96 -8.81 15.53 21.02
N SER A 97 -7.98 15.61 19.97
CA SER A 97 -7.63 14.49 19.09
C SER A 97 -6.20 14.00 19.29
N ASP A 98 -5.90 12.80 18.77
CA ASP A 98 -4.56 12.20 18.74
C ASP A 98 -3.79 12.58 17.47
N GLY A 99 -4.49 12.93 16.39
CA GLY A 99 -3.84 13.21 15.12
C GLY A 99 -4.71 13.95 14.10
N ILE A 100 -4.02 14.61 13.18
CA ILE A 100 -4.62 15.42 12.12
C ILE A 100 -4.10 14.94 10.76
N LEU A 101 -5.02 14.81 9.79
CA LEU A 101 -4.74 14.66 8.37
C LEU A 101 -5.19 15.94 7.64
N GLU A 102 -4.29 16.60 6.93
CA GLU A 102 -4.52 17.88 6.28
C GLU A 102 -4.07 17.87 4.83
N SER A 103 -4.85 18.48 3.90
CA SER A 103 -4.48 18.58 2.47
C SER A 103 -4.87 19.91 1.81
N TYR A 104 -4.97 20.99 2.57
CA TYR A 104 -5.10 22.32 1.97
C TYR A 104 -3.78 22.78 1.36
N GLN A 105 -3.84 23.83 0.56
CA GLN A 105 -2.63 24.48 0.05
C GLN A 105 -1.79 25.04 1.23
N PRO A 106 -0.45 24.92 1.18
CA PRO A 106 0.41 25.46 2.22
C PRO A 106 0.07 26.90 2.59
N GLY A 107 -0.10 27.16 3.90
CA GLY A 107 -0.44 28.47 4.42
C GLY A 107 -1.92 28.82 4.47
N TYR A 108 -2.80 28.15 3.72
CA TYR A 108 -4.22 28.50 3.64
C TYR A 108 -4.93 28.49 5.01
N LEU A 109 -4.74 27.43 5.79
CA LEU A 109 -5.38 27.35 7.12
C LEU A 109 -4.85 28.42 8.09
N SER A 110 -3.55 28.74 8.00
CA SER A 110 -2.96 29.82 8.81
C SER A 110 -3.52 31.19 8.44
N GLU A 111 -3.81 31.45 7.15
CA GLU A 111 -4.49 32.68 6.70
C GLU A 111 -5.92 32.78 7.23
N LYS A 112 -6.56 31.62 7.51
CA LYS A 112 -7.89 31.53 8.13
C LYS A 112 -7.85 31.54 9.68
N GLY A 113 -6.69 31.78 10.28
CA GLY A 113 -6.53 31.82 11.74
C GLY A 113 -6.27 30.47 12.39
N LEU A 114 -6.15 29.39 11.61
CA LEU A 114 -5.89 28.04 12.10
C LEU A 114 -4.43 27.65 11.82
N ASP A 115 -3.55 27.87 12.79
CA ASP A 115 -2.14 27.49 12.72
C ASP A 115 -1.91 26.12 13.36
N LEU A 116 -1.89 25.06 12.54
CA LEU A 116 -1.76 23.68 12.99
C LEU A 116 -0.42 23.41 13.71
N ASN A 117 0.67 24.08 13.28
CA ASN A 117 1.98 23.92 13.92
C ASN A 117 1.94 24.47 15.35
N LYS A 118 1.30 25.61 15.58
CA LYS A 118 1.12 26.15 16.93
C LYS A 118 0.23 25.26 17.79
N LEU A 119 -0.76 24.59 17.21
CA LEU A 119 -1.59 23.63 17.96
C LEU A 119 -0.76 22.40 18.38
N CYS A 120 0.08 21.86 17.50
CA CYS A 120 1.04 20.81 17.84
C CYS A 120 2.05 21.27 18.91
N ASP A 121 2.49 22.54 18.86
CA ASP A 121 3.34 23.10 19.90
C ASP A 121 2.63 23.23 21.24
N SER A 122 1.34 23.49 21.23
CA SER A 122 0.51 23.62 22.45
C SER A 122 0.17 22.26 23.04
N LYS A 123 -0.11 21.26 22.20
CA LYS A 123 -0.40 19.86 22.56
C LYS A 123 0.70 18.96 22.01
N LYS A 124 1.74 18.72 22.80
CA LYS A 124 2.99 18.05 22.37
C LYS A 124 2.79 16.62 21.86
N ASP A 125 1.80 15.90 22.35
CA ASP A 125 1.46 14.54 21.94
C ASP A 125 0.62 14.47 20.66
N LEU A 126 0.19 15.62 20.11
CA LEU A 126 -0.56 15.70 18.87
C LEU A 126 0.34 15.46 17.66
N SER A 127 -0.10 14.60 16.75
CA SER A 127 0.61 14.34 15.49
C SER A 127 -0.14 14.94 14.30
N LEU A 128 0.62 15.43 13.31
CA LEU A 128 0.11 16.08 12.10
C LEU A 128 0.72 15.47 10.85
N VAL A 129 -0.11 15.13 9.89
CA VAL A 129 0.31 14.78 8.52
C VAL A 129 -0.30 15.76 7.55
N GLN A 130 0.56 16.48 6.83
CA GLN A 130 0.19 17.40 5.76
C GLN A 130 0.51 16.76 4.42
N ILE A 131 -0.51 16.51 3.59
CA ILE A 131 -0.35 15.90 2.27
C ILE A 131 -0.63 16.97 1.22
N SER A 132 0.37 17.36 0.46
CA SER A 132 0.21 18.31 -0.64
C SER A 132 0.83 17.79 -1.93
N ALA A 133 0.48 18.38 -3.05
CA ALA A 133 0.98 17.91 -4.34
C ALA A 133 2.51 17.94 -4.43
N TYR A 134 3.14 18.98 -3.86
CA TYR A 134 4.56 19.28 -4.03
C TYR A 134 5.30 19.58 -2.72
N GLY A 135 4.73 19.22 -1.56
CA GLY A 135 5.29 19.50 -0.24
C GLY A 135 4.93 20.89 0.28
N GLN A 136 5.22 21.13 1.57
CA GLN A 136 4.90 22.39 2.27
C GLN A 136 5.91 23.51 1.94
N SER A 137 7.02 23.20 1.31
CA SER A 137 8.10 24.15 1.02
C SER A 137 8.65 23.98 -0.39
N GLY A 138 9.49 24.92 -0.82
CA GLY A 138 10.12 24.89 -2.14
C GLY A 138 9.35 25.66 -3.21
N PRO A 139 9.93 25.78 -4.44
CA PRO A 139 9.40 26.67 -5.47
C PRO A 139 8.04 26.25 -6.04
N GLN A 140 7.65 24.98 -5.86
CA GLN A 140 6.41 24.44 -6.40
C GLN A 140 5.31 24.27 -5.33
N ALA A 141 5.57 24.56 -4.07
CA ALA A 141 4.64 24.32 -2.95
C ALA A 141 3.23 24.89 -3.19
N ASN A 142 3.14 26.05 -3.83
CA ASN A 142 1.87 26.72 -4.14
C ASN A 142 1.27 26.36 -5.52
N TRP A 143 1.84 25.41 -6.25
CA TRP A 143 1.29 25.01 -7.53
C TRP A 143 0.04 24.17 -7.32
N LYS A 144 -0.94 24.38 -8.21
CA LYS A 144 -2.14 23.55 -8.24
C LYS A 144 -1.88 22.24 -8.96
N ALA A 145 -2.41 21.15 -8.44
CA ALA A 145 -2.31 19.84 -9.06
C ALA A 145 -3.66 19.15 -9.12
N SER A 146 -3.73 18.19 -10.00
CA SER A 146 -4.77 17.17 -10.09
C SER A 146 -4.08 15.79 -10.08
N SER A 147 -4.85 14.71 -9.99
CA SER A 147 -4.29 13.35 -9.97
C SER A 147 -3.34 13.10 -11.15
N ILE A 148 -3.71 13.53 -12.36
CA ILE A 148 -2.89 13.35 -13.56
C ILE A 148 -1.59 14.18 -13.52
N THR A 149 -1.64 15.43 -13.06
CA THR A 149 -0.44 16.28 -13.01
C THR A 149 0.51 15.83 -11.89
N ALA A 150 0.00 15.34 -10.78
CA ALA A 150 0.79 14.76 -9.70
C ALA A 150 1.51 13.46 -10.16
N ALA A 151 0.81 12.55 -10.84
CA ALA A 151 1.38 11.34 -11.41
C ALA A 151 2.44 11.65 -12.49
N ALA A 152 2.18 12.65 -13.34
CA ALA A 152 3.12 13.09 -14.38
C ALA A 152 4.39 13.66 -13.78
N SER A 153 4.26 14.56 -12.78
CA SER A 153 5.40 15.24 -12.16
C SER A 153 6.28 14.29 -11.34
N GLY A 154 5.72 13.21 -10.80
CA GLY A 154 6.45 12.14 -10.11
C GLY A 154 7.11 11.12 -11.04
N GLY A 155 6.90 11.21 -12.36
CA GLY A 155 7.57 10.37 -13.37
C GLY A 155 6.87 9.07 -13.74
N GLN A 156 5.83 8.63 -13.02
CA GLN A 156 5.16 7.36 -13.30
C GLN A 156 4.58 7.31 -14.72
N MET A 157 3.92 8.38 -15.16
CA MET A 157 3.36 8.43 -16.51
C MET A 157 4.40 8.30 -17.61
N TYR A 158 5.64 8.77 -17.36
CA TYR A 158 6.73 8.62 -18.33
C TYR A 158 7.04 7.16 -18.66
N LEU A 159 6.81 6.24 -17.71
CA LEU A 159 7.05 4.80 -17.84
C LEU A 159 5.85 4.03 -18.38
N ALA A 160 4.65 4.62 -18.39
CA ALA A 160 3.41 3.94 -18.77
C ALA A 160 3.07 4.17 -20.25
N GLY A 161 2.74 3.09 -20.96
CA GLY A 161 2.29 3.13 -22.35
C GLY A 161 3.29 2.61 -23.38
N ASP A 162 2.91 2.71 -24.64
CA ASP A 162 3.74 2.33 -25.78
C ASP A 162 4.80 3.38 -26.08
N ILE A 163 5.95 2.93 -26.60
CA ILE A 163 7.12 3.77 -26.79
C ILE A 163 6.88 4.89 -27.82
N ASP A 164 6.04 4.62 -28.80
CA ASP A 164 5.71 5.51 -29.93
C ASP A 164 4.38 6.27 -29.74
N LYS A 165 3.70 6.08 -28.58
CA LYS A 165 2.44 6.74 -28.26
C LYS A 165 2.56 7.68 -27.05
N PRO A 166 1.59 8.55 -26.82
CA PRO A 166 1.53 9.34 -25.60
C PRO A 166 1.58 8.48 -24.33
N PRO A 167 2.15 9.00 -23.23
CA PRO A 167 2.14 8.29 -21.96
C PRO A 167 0.70 8.04 -21.47
N LEU A 168 0.49 6.87 -20.85
CA LEU A 168 -0.79 6.54 -20.24
C LEU A 168 -0.84 7.07 -18.81
N PHE A 169 -2.02 7.55 -18.43
CA PHE A 169 -2.35 7.87 -17.04
C PHE A 169 -3.02 6.65 -16.39
N THR A 170 -2.50 6.24 -15.24
CA THR A 170 -3.11 5.16 -14.48
C THR A 170 -4.48 5.59 -13.96
N VAL A 171 -5.52 4.82 -14.30
CA VAL A 171 -6.92 5.19 -14.09
C VAL A 171 -7.24 5.52 -12.63
N GLY A 172 -8.12 6.49 -12.43
CA GLY A 172 -8.58 6.95 -11.11
C GLY A 172 -7.58 7.88 -10.39
N HIS A 173 -7.55 7.79 -9.07
CA HIS A 173 -6.75 8.68 -8.21
C HIS A 173 -5.52 7.98 -7.62
N GLN A 174 -4.83 7.14 -8.40
CA GLN A 174 -3.80 6.24 -7.87
C GLN A 174 -2.66 6.96 -7.15
N ALA A 175 -2.22 8.12 -7.65
CA ALA A 175 -1.20 8.93 -6.97
C ALA A 175 -1.66 9.38 -5.57
N TYR A 176 -2.91 9.78 -5.43
CA TYR A 176 -3.49 10.18 -4.15
C TYR A 176 -3.79 8.98 -3.25
N TYR A 177 -4.20 7.83 -3.79
CA TYR A 177 -4.37 6.61 -2.99
C TYR A 177 -3.04 6.14 -2.39
N GLN A 178 -1.95 6.15 -3.16
CA GLN A 178 -0.62 5.85 -2.63
C GLN A 178 -0.22 6.80 -1.49
N SER A 179 -0.44 8.10 -1.70
CA SER A 179 -0.15 9.12 -0.70
C SER A 179 -1.03 8.94 0.55
N GLY A 180 -2.27 8.52 0.38
CA GLY A 180 -3.17 8.20 1.48
C GLY A 180 -2.68 7.03 2.34
N VAL A 181 -2.20 5.94 1.72
CA VAL A 181 -1.62 4.80 2.46
C VAL A 181 -0.38 5.23 3.25
N GLN A 182 0.50 6.06 2.64
CA GLN A 182 1.68 6.57 3.34
C GLN A 182 1.30 7.56 4.43
N GLY A 183 0.28 8.41 4.21
CA GLY A 183 -0.27 9.31 5.22
C GLY A 183 -0.85 8.58 6.44
N PHE A 184 -1.55 7.48 6.20
CA PHE A 184 -2.03 6.59 7.26
C PHE A 184 -0.86 6.04 8.09
N GLY A 185 0.17 5.48 7.43
CA GLY A 185 1.36 4.96 8.11
C GLY A 185 2.16 6.04 8.87
N ALA A 186 2.31 7.23 8.27
CA ALA A 186 3.02 8.34 8.89
C ALA A 186 2.30 8.85 10.15
N LEU A 187 0.96 9.05 10.08
CA LEU A 187 0.21 9.49 11.26
C LEU A 187 0.25 8.44 12.38
N LEU A 188 0.14 7.15 12.05
CA LEU A 188 0.31 6.07 13.03
C LEU A 188 1.70 6.09 13.67
N ALA A 189 2.77 6.37 12.90
CA ALA A 189 4.13 6.46 13.44
C ALA A 189 4.27 7.63 14.42
N GLY A 190 3.65 8.77 14.12
CA GLY A 190 3.60 9.91 15.03
C GLY A 190 2.82 9.59 16.32
N ILE A 191 1.68 8.95 16.22
CA ILE A 191 0.88 8.51 17.37
C ILE A 191 1.64 7.47 18.21
N TYR A 192 2.34 6.52 17.56
CA TYR A 192 3.19 5.56 18.27
C TYR A 192 4.32 6.24 19.03
N ALA A 193 5.00 7.19 18.37
CA ALA A 193 6.05 7.99 19.02
C ALA A 193 5.49 8.78 20.21
N SER A 194 4.32 9.40 20.08
CA SER A 194 3.70 10.17 21.16
C SER A 194 3.35 9.30 22.39
N LYS A 195 2.91 8.07 22.19
CA LYS A 195 2.62 7.13 23.28
C LYS A 195 3.89 6.76 24.07
N SER A 196 5.04 6.65 23.40
CA SER A 196 6.31 6.26 24.03
C SER A 196 7.11 7.44 24.59
N THR A 197 7.02 8.62 23.96
CA THR A 197 7.86 9.79 24.30
C THR A 197 7.07 10.97 24.87
N GLY A 198 5.74 10.99 24.73
CA GLY A 198 4.90 12.15 25.04
C GLY A 198 4.97 13.24 23.96
N VAL A 199 5.64 12.99 22.82
CA VAL A 199 5.82 13.98 21.75
C VAL A 199 5.38 13.36 20.41
N GLY A 200 4.40 13.97 19.77
CA GLY A 200 3.94 13.66 18.43
C GLY A 200 4.88 14.17 17.34
N GLU A 201 4.53 13.88 16.10
CA GLU A 201 5.34 14.19 14.94
C GLU A 201 4.56 15.05 13.93
N ILE A 202 5.29 15.89 13.19
CA ILE A 202 4.75 16.62 12.04
C ILE A 202 5.41 16.06 10.79
N PHE A 203 4.58 15.55 9.87
CA PHE A 203 5.03 15.00 8.59
C PHE A 203 4.56 15.87 7.43
N ASP A 204 5.49 16.20 6.54
CA ASP A 204 5.21 16.80 5.23
C ASP A 204 5.33 15.71 4.15
N LEU A 205 4.23 15.42 3.46
CA LEU A 205 4.15 14.41 2.42
C LEU A 205 3.85 15.06 1.05
N SER A 206 4.79 14.94 0.14
CA SER A 206 4.64 15.37 -1.25
C SER A 206 4.15 14.22 -2.12
N VAL A 207 2.99 14.39 -2.78
CA VAL A 207 2.48 13.39 -3.72
C VAL A 207 3.47 13.12 -4.85
N GLN A 208 4.13 14.19 -5.36
CA GLN A 208 5.18 14.06 -6.39
C GLN A 208 6.33 13.17 -5.91
N GLU A 209 6.84 13.39 -4.70
CA GLU A 209 7.98 12.62 -4.17
C GLU A 209 7.61 11.17 -3.90
N ILE A 210 6.38 10.93 -3.40
CA ILE A 210 5.85 9.58 -3.22
C ILE A 210 5.79 8.83 -4.56
N GLN A 211 5.31 9.49 -5.63
CA GLN A 211 5.32 8.89 -6.96
C GLN A 211 6.73 8.62 -7.46
N ALA A 212 7.66 9.57 -7.30
CA ALA A 212 9.06 9.40 -7.68
C ALA A 212 9.73 8.23 -6.93
N ALA A 213 9.42 8.04 -5.66
CA ALA A 213 9.94 6.93 -4.85
C ALA A 213 9.42 5.54 -5.26
N THR A 214 8.40 5.46 -6.12
CA THR A 214 7.84 4.20 -6.63
C THR A 214 8.33 3.78 -8.01
N LEU A 215 9.31 4.48 -8.60
CA LEU A 215 9.77 4.26 -9.99
C LEU A 215 10.66 3.01 -10.18
N GLU A 216 10.50 1.98 -9.39
CA GLU A 216 11.11 0.64 -9.57
C GLU A 216 12.63 0.64 -9.80
N GLY A 217 13.36 1.36 -8.94
CA GLY A 217 14.84 1.46 -9.04
C GLY A 217 15.34 2.34 -10.17
N GLY A 218 14.47 3.10 -10.82
CA GLY A 218 14.82 3.97 -11.94
C GLY A 218 15.86 5.04 -11.59
N GLY A 219 15.69 5.69 -10.44
CA GLY A 219 16.62 6.71 -9.94
C GLY A 219 18.02 6.16 -9.71
N PRO A 220 18.20 5.13 -8.86
CA PRO A 220 19.50 4.49 -8.66
C PRO A 220 20.11 3.92 -9.94
N SER A 221 19.32 3.34 -10.84
CA SER A 221 19.82 2.81 -12.12
C SER A 221 20.39 3.91 -13.01
N ALA A 222 19.72 5.07 -13.07
CA ALA A 222 20.20 6.22 -13.82
C ALA A 222 21.51 6.77 -13.22
N MET A 223 21.60 6.87 -11.89
CA MET A 223 22.80 7.38 -11.20
C MET A 223 24.00 6.42 -11.33
N TRP A 224 23.78 5.11 -11.20
CA TRP A 224 24.89 4.13 -11.13
C TRP A 224 25.35 3.64 -12.51
N TYR A 225 24.43 3.55 -13.46
CA TYR A 225 24.75 2.98 -14.79
C TYR A 225 24.52 3.95 -15.95
N GLY A 226 24.04 5.18 -15.66
CA GLY A 226 23.68 6.13 -16.70
C GLY A 226 22.54 5.63 -17.61
N SER A 227 21.75 4.64 -17.13
CA SER A 227 20.65 4.07 -17.90
C SER A 227 19.35 4.80 -17.55
N GLU A 228 18.72 5.39 -18.53
CA GLU A 228 17.38 5.96 -18.37
C GLU A 228 16.33 4.88 -18.64
N GLN A 229 15.38 4.75 -17.75
CA GLN A 229 14.18 3.94 -18.00
C GLN A 229 13.27 4.71 -18.98
N THR A 230 12.66 3.98 -19.90
CA THR A 230 11.70 4.51 -20.85
C THR A 230 10.45 3.63 -20.86
N ARG A 231 9.39 4.11 -21.53
CA ARG A 231 8.22 3.26 -21.82
C ARG A 231 8.66 2.01 -22.56
N ALA A 232 8.18 0.86 -22.10
CA ALA A 232 8.59 -0.44 -22.62
C ALA A 232 7.43 -1.22 -23.25
N SER A 233 6.27 -0.57 -23.46
CA SER A 233 5.03 -1.18 -23.92
C SER A 233 4.55 -2.32 -23.00
N ASN A 234 3.51 -3.06 -23.44
CA ASN A 234 2.97 -4.16 -22.64
C ASN A 234 3.93 -5.33 -22.48
N ASN A 235 4.71 -5.62 -23.51
CA ASN A 235 5.52 -6.84 -23.61
C ASN A 235 7.03 -6.54 -23.71
N PRO A 236 7.65 -5.94 -22.67
CA PRO A 236 9.08 -5.67 -22.67
C PRO A 236 9.90 -6.96 -22.78
N ARG A 237 9.34 -8.09 -22.34
CA ARG A 237 9.87 -9.45 -22.45
C ARG A 237 8.74 -10.42 -22.70
N ALA A 238 9.02 -11.58 -23.28
CA ALA A 238 8.02 -12.62 -23.56
C ALA A 238 7.30 -13.08 -22.29
N LEU A 239 8.01 -13.24 -21.18
CA LEU A 239 7.40 -13.67 -19.91
C LEU A 239 7.11 -12.51 -18.95
N TRP A 240 6.91 -11.29 -19.49
CA TRP A 240 6.58 -10.09 -18.71
C TRP A 240 5.61 -9.20 -19.49
N GLY A 241 4.43 -9.77 -19.82
CA GLY A 241 3.54 -9.14 -20.79
C GLY A 241 2.06 -9.48 -20.66
N ILE A 242 1.30 -8.98 -21.64
CA ILE A 242 -0.13 -9.22 -21.82
C ILE A 242 -0.32 -9.81 -23.22
N TYR A 243 -1.10 -10.86 -23.32
CA TYR A 243 -1.33 -11.59 -24.57
C TYR A 243 -2.82 -11.77 -24.83
N GLU A 244 -3.20 -11.71 -26.09
CA GLU A 244 -4.56 -12.03 -26.54
C GLU A 244 -4.82 -13.54 -26.37
N CYS A 245 -6.06 -13.89 -26.00
CA CYS A 245 -6.58 -15.23 -25.91
C CYS A 245 -7.96 -15.31 -26.57
N LEU A 246 -8.61 -16.48 -26.58
CA LEU A 246 -9.88 -16.66 -27.33
C LEU A 246 -11.01 -15.72 -26.90
N ASP A 247 -11.06 -15.33 -25.65
CA ASP A 247 -12.16 -14.57 -25.04
C ASP A 247 -11.72 -13.25 -24.40
N GLY A 248 -10.48 -12.81 -24.63
CA GLY A 248 -9.97 -11.56 -24.08
C GLY A 248 -8.46 -11.51 -23.95
N TRP A 249 -7.97 -11.26 -22.76
CA TRP A 249 -6.55 -11.01 -22.48
C TRP A 249 -6.09 -11.77 -21.25
N ILE A 250 -4.84 -12.25 -21.30
CA ILE A 250 -4.17 -12.92 -20.18
C ILE A 250 -2.80 -12.27 -19.95
N GLY A 251 -2.40 -12.13 -18.69
CA GLY A 251 -1.09 -11.62 -18.34
C GLY A 251 -0.12 -12.73 -17.97
N VAL A 252 1.17 -12.49 -18.15
CA VAL A 252 2.26 -13.30 -17.60
C VAL A 252 3.30 -12.40 -16.96
N ALA A 253 3.75 -12.77 -15.75
CA ALA A 253 4.84 -12.08 -15.06
C ALA A 253 5.74 -13.13 -14.38
N SER A 254 6.79 -13.56 -15.08
CA SER A 254 7.65 -14.68 -14.67
C SER A 254 9.09 -14.25 -14.51
N MET A 255 9.68 -14.57 -13.37
CA MET A 255 11.13 -14.47 -13.18
C MET A 255 11.85 -15.64 -13.87
N PRO A 256 13.15 -15.52 -14.23
CA PRO A 256 13.89 -16.59 -14.90
C PRO A 256 13.81 -17.95 -14.23
N ARG A 257 13.72 -17.99 -12.91
CA ARG A 257 13.59 -19.24 -12.12
C ARG A 257 12.30 -20.01 -12.38
N GLN A 258 11.25 -19.35 -12.89
CA GLN A 258 9.96 -19.96 -13.21
C GLN A 258 9.80 -20.31 -14.70
N THR A 259 10.79 -20.02 -15.56
CA THR A 259 10.71 -20.31 -16.99
C THR A 259 10.36 -21.78 -17.25
N LYS A 260 10.92 -22.71 -16.45
CA LYS A 260 10.62 -24.15 -16.58
C LYS A 260 9.15 -24.46 -16.30
N SER A 261 8.53 -23.81 -15.32
CA SER A 261 7.09 -23.94 -15.03
C SER A 261 6.23 -23.38 -16.17
N VAL A 262 6.66 -22.29 -16.79
CA VAL A 262 5.96 -21.74 -17.96
C VAL A 262 6.07 -22.68 -19.15
N LEU A 263 7.25 -23.25 -19.43
CA LEU A 263 7.44 -24.24 -20.50
C LEU A 263 6.54 -25.48 -20.29
N ASP A 264 6.39 -25.94 -19.04
CA ASP A 264 5.44 -27.02 -18.71
C ASP A 264 4.00 -26.62 -19.04
N ALA A 265 3.59 -25.43 -18.60
CA ALA A 265 2.23 -24.93 -18.79
C ALA A 265 1.87 -24.75 -20.29
N ILE A 266 2.81 -24.25 -21.09
CA ILE A 266 2.58 -24.06 -22.53
C ILE A 266 2.81 -25.32 -23.39
N GLY A 267 3.15 -26.47 -22.75
CA GLY A 267 3.26 -27.76 -23.43
C GLY A 267 4.62 -28.06 -24.05
N HIS A 268 5.68 -27.35 -23.63
CA HIS A 268 7.06 -27.51 -24.15
C HIS A 268 8.04 -28.01 -23.08
N SER A 269 7.62 -28.99 -22.29
CA SER A 269 8.42 -29.57 -21.20
C SER A 269 9.78 -30.14 -21.67
N GLU A 270 9.88 -30.58 -22.93
CA GLU A 270 11.11 -31.09 -23.54
C GLU A 270 12.20 -30.02 -23.66
N MET A 271 11.84 -28.75 -23.68
CA MET A 271 12.81 -27.64 -23.80
C MET A 271 13.43 -27.21 -22.46
N LYS A 272 12.97 -27.75 -21.34
CA LYS A 272 13.40 -27.30 -19.99
C LYS A 272 14.90 -27.47 -19.74
N ASP A 273 15.53 -28.43 -20.39
CA ASP A 273 16.95 -28.72 -20.21
C ASP A 273 17.84 -28.10 -21.32
N ASP A 274 17.23 -27.38 -22.26
CA ASP A 274 17.97 -26.63 -23.26
C ASP A 274 18.83 -25.54 -22.59
N PRO A 275 20.12 -25.43 -22.94
CA PRO A 275 21.03 -24.43 -22.37
C PRO A 275 20.51 -22.98 -22.44
N ILE A 276 19.73 -22.63 -23.47
CA ILE A 276 19.20 -21.27 -23.61
C ILE A 276 18.26 -20.85 -22.44
N PHE A 277 17.59 -21.81 -21.78
CA PHE A 277 16.73 -21.57 -20.61
C PHE A 277 17.44 -21.75 -19.27
N ASN A 278 18.70 -22.20 -19.27
CA ASN A 278 19.48 -22.49 -18.07
C ASN A 278 20.57 -21.43 -17.76
N THR A 279 20.44 -20.22 -18.29
CA THR A 279 21.44 -19.14 -18.16
C THR A 279 21.44 -18.44 -16.80
N GLY A 280 20.54 -18.79 -15.90
CA GLY A 280 20.38 -18.15 -14.58
C GLY A 280 19.84 -16.72 -14.63
N GLY A 281 19.51 -16.22 -15.80
CA GLY A 281 18.99 -14.87 -16.00
C GLY A 281 18.17 -14.72 -17.28
N TRP A 282 17.82 -13.50 -17.62
CA TRP A 282 17.16 -13.18 -18.89
C TRP A 282 18.16 -13.33 -20.05
N ASN A 283 17.73 -14.04 -21.11
CA ASN A 283 18.52 -14.30 -22.30
C ASN A 283 17.70 -13.93 -23.54
N GLN A 284 18.31 -13.21 -24.49
CA GLN A 284 17.62 -12.74 -25.70
C GLN A 284 17.12 -13.89 -26.56
N GLU A 285 17.93 -14.94 -26.75
CA GLU A 285 17.57 -16.10 -27.58
C GLU A 285 16.35 -16.83 -27.00
N SER A 286 16.33 -17.05 -25.69
CA SER A 286 15.14 -17.63 -25.02
C SER A 286 13.92 -16.70 -25.07
N ASP A 287 14.11 -15.39 -24.97
CA ASP A 287 13.03 -14.42 -25.08
C ASP A 287 12.42 -14.42 -26.48
N ASP A 288 13.26 -14.43 -27.53
CA ASP A 288 12.81 -14.45 -28.92
C ASP A 288 11.98 -15.72 -29.24
N LEU A 289 12.40 -16.87 -28.72
CA LEU A 289 11.65 -18.13 -28.90
C LEU A 289 10.30 -18.06 -28.13
N LEU A 290 10.32 -17.61 -26.90
CA LEU A 290 9.10 -17.50 -26.08
C LEU A 290 8.11 -16.47 -26.63
N ARG A 291 8.55 -15.45 -27.36
CA ARG A 291 7.70 -14.50 -28.10
C ARG A 291 6.87 -15.17 -29.19
N ILE A 292 7.27 -16.37 -29.63
CA ILE A 292 6.51 -17.18 -30.59
C ILE A 292 5.61 -18.16 -29.83
N LEU A 293 6.17 -18.92 -28.90
CA LEU A 293 5.46 -20.01 -28.21
C LEU A 293 4.32 -19.53 -27.30
N VAL A 294 4.50 -18.42 -26.60
CA VAL A 294 3.44 -17.92 -25.68
C VAL A 294 2.21 -17.47 -26.44
N PRO A 295 2.28 -16.63 -27.49
CA PRO A 295 1.11 -16.28 -28.30
C PRO A 295 0.42 -17.48 -28.97
N GLU A 296 1.18 -18.47 -29.49
CA GLU A 296 0.63 -19.70 -30.06
C GLU A 296 -0.20 -20.49 -29.05
N PHE A 297 0.27 -20.54 -27.79
CA PHE A 297 -0.45 -21.19 -26.71
C PHE A 297 -1.72 -20.41 -26.31
N THR A 298 -1.62 -19.08 -26.15
CA THR A 298 -2.74 -18.26 -25.67
C THR A 298 -3.84 -18.10 -26.72
N ALA A 299 -3.51 -17.95 -27.98
CA ALA A 299 -4.47 -17.73 -29.07
C ALA A 299 -5.49 -18.86 -29.26
N THR A 300 -5.25 -20.04 -28.70
CA THR A 300 -6.09 -21.23 -28.86
C THR A 300 -6.90 -21.62 -27.62
N ARG A 301 -6.86 -20.79 -26.58
CA ARG A 301 -7.47 -21.09 -25.27
C ARG A 301 -8.19 -19.87 -24.69
N THR A 302 -9.17 -20.09 -23.84
CA THR A 302 -9.79 -19.05 -23.04
C THR A 302 -8.88 -18.61 -21.90
N ALA A 303 -9.09 -17.42 -21.35
CA ALA A 303 -8.34 -16.93 -20.23
C ALA A 303 -8.45 -17.86 -19.00
N GLU A 304 -9.64 -18.40 -18.73
CA GLU A 304 -9.86 -19.35 -17.64
C GLU A 304 -9.11 -20.67 -17.86
N GLU A 305 -9.11 -21.25 -19.06
CA GLU A 305 -8.35 -22.46 -19.37
C GLU A 305 -6.84 -22.25 -19.16
N ILE A 306 -6.29 -21.11 -19.61
CA ILE A 306 -4.88 -20.77 -19.41
C ILE A 306 -4.59 -20.61 -17.92
N PHE A 307 -5.45 -19.94 -17.18
CA PHE A 307 -5.27 -19.69 -15.75
C PHE A 307 -5.27 -20.98 -14.91
N GLN A 308 -6.13 -21.96 -15.28
CA GLN A 308 -6.16 -23.28 -14.64
C GLN A 308 -4.89 -24.10 -14.96
N ILE A 309 -4.51 -24.16 -16.24
CA ILE A 309 -3.25 -24.85 -16.64
C ILE A 309 -2.05 -24.23 -15.93
N ALA A 310 -2.01 -22.91 -15.83
CA ALA A 310 -0.93 -22.21 -15.14
C ALA A 310 -0.85 -22.56 -13.64
N ASP A 311 -1.98 -22.76 -12.98
CA ASP A 311 -2.02 -23.18 -11.56
C ASP A 311 -1.45 -24.60 -11.38
N GLU A 312 -1.83 -25.55 -12.23
CA GLU A 312 -1.33 -26.92 -12.20
C GLU A 312 0.20 -26.97 -12.29
N HIS A 313 0.80 -26.09 -13.08
CA HIS A 313 2.25 -26.01 -13.30
C HIS A 313 2.95 -24.95 -12.44
N ARG A 314 2.22 -24.21 -11.58
CA ARG A 314 2.71 -23.08 -10.80
C ARG A 314 3.39 -22.01 -11.67
N ALA A 315 2.87 -21.80 -12.86
CA ALA A 315 3.32 -20.77 -13.78
C ALA A 315 2.60 -19.44 -13.47
N PRO A 316 3.29 -18.29 -13.43
CA PRO A 316 2.73 -17.03 -12.97
C PRO A 316 1.96 -16.30 -14.11
N PHE A 317 0.85 -16.86 -14.53
CA PHE A 317 -0.15 -16.19 -15.36
C PHE A 317 -1.21 -15.54 -14.48
N GLY A 318 -1.80 -14.44 -14.95
CA GLY A 318 -2.85 -13.69 -14.27
C GLY A 318 -3.98 -13.34 -15.22
N MET A 319 -5.21 -13.54 -14.76
CA MET A 319 -6.41 -13.04 -15.44
C MET A 319 -6.43 -11.52 -15.46
N ILE A 320 -7.17 -10.95 -16.41
CA ILE A 320 -7.41 -9.50 -16.50
C ILE A 320 -8.92 -9.25 -16.37
N PRO A 321 -9.49 -9.44 -15.16
CA PRO A 321 -10.92 -9.29 -14.96
C PRO A 321 -11.34 -7.82 -15.02
N THR A 322 -12.54 -7.60 -15.48
CA THR A 322 -13.23 -6.33 -15.32
C THR A 322 -13.67 -6.13 -13.86
N PRO A 323 -13.94 -4.89 -13.41
CA PRO A 323 -14.48 -4.65 -12.07
C PRO A 323 -15.79 -5.42 -11.78
N ARG A 324 -16.61 -5.69 -12.80
CA ARG A 324 -17.83 -6.48 -12.65
C ARG A 324 -17.52 -7.94 -12.32
N GLU A 325 -16.55 -8.54 -12.99
CA GLU A 325 -16.14 -9.93 -12.75
C GLU A 325 -15.49 -10.10 -11.38
N LEU A 326 -14.83 -9.07 -10.85
CA LEU A 326 -14.25 -9.11 -9.51
C LEU A 326 -15.30 -9.26 -8.40
N ILE A 327 -16.53 -8.77 -8.59
CA ILE A 327 -17.62 -8.94 -7.62
C ILE A 327 -17.94 -10.43 -7.45
N ASP A 328 -17.90 -11.17 -8.55
CA ASP A 328 -18.22 -12.59 -8.57
C ASP A 328 -17.00 -13.52 -8.41
N TRP A 329 -15.80 -12.95 -8.25
CA TRP A 329 -14.56 -13.71 -8.16
C TRP A 329 -14.58 -14.72 -6.99
N PRO A 330 -14.29 -16.01 -7.25
CA PRO A 330 -14.42 -17.05 -6.22
C PRO A 330 -13.61 -16.78 -4.95
N ASN A 331 -12.39 -16.27 -5.09
CA ASN A 331 -11.53 -15.93 -3.94
C ASN A 331 -12.14 -14.82 -3.09
N HIS A 332 -12.72 -13.79 -3.72
CA HIS A 332 -13.37 -12.67 -3.03
C HIS A 332 -14.62 -13.11 -2.26
N LYS A 333 -15.38 -14.07 -2.78
CA LYS A 333 -16.55 -14.64 -2.09
C LYS A 333 -16.15 -15.44 -0.84
N ILE A 334 -15.06 -16.21 -0.91
CA ILE A 334 -14.58 -17.03 0.21
C ILE A 334 -13.96 -16.16 1.32
N THR A 335 -13.32 -15.06 0.94
CA THR A 335 -12.66 -14.16 1.90
C THR A 335 -13.56 -13.02 2.39
N ASP A 336 -14.85 -13.03 2.06
CA ASP A 336 -15.81 -11.98 2.38
C ASP A 336 -15.28 -10.59 2.01
N PHE A 337 -14.67 -10.49 0.79
CA PHE A 337 -14.01 -9.25 0.37
C PHE A 337 -15.00 -8.11 0.13
N TRP A 338 -16.24 -8.41 -0.28
CA TRP A 338 -17.27 -7.42 -0.53
C TRP A 338 -18.24 -7.33 0.63
N ASN A 339 -18.45 -6.11 1.14
CA ASN A 339 -19.33 -5.82 2.26
C ASN A 339 -20.55 -5.04 1.79
N GLU A 340 -21.75 -5.51 2.13
CA GLU A 340 -22.98 -4.76 1.92
C GLU A 340 -23.10 -3.66 3.00
N VAL A 341 -23.24 -2.42 2.55
CA VAL A 341 -23.43 -1.25 3.41
C VAL A 341 -24.72 -0.54 3.03
N GLU A 342 -25.60 -0.34 3.98
CA GLU A 342 -26.86 0.38 3.78
C GLU A 342 -26.66 1.88 4.03
N HIS A 343 -26.68 2.66 2.94
CA HIS A 343 -26.54 4.12 3.03
C HIS A 343 -27.93 4.78 3.04
N PRO A 344 -28.18 5.76 3.96
CA PRO A 344 -29.51 6.33 4.16
C PRO A 344 -30.11 7.01 2.92
N VAL A 345 -29.27 7.46 1.98
CA VAL A 345 -29.70 8.18 0.77
C VAL A 345 -29.57 7.34 -0.49
N LEU A 346 -28.62 6.39 -0.53
CA LEU A 346 -28.30 5.60 -1.72
C LEU A 346 -28.84 4.16 -1.68
N GLY A 347 -29.32 3.69 -0.50
CA GLY A 347 -29.67 2.29 -0.30
C GLY A 347 -28.44 1.38 -0.16
N THR A 348 -28.58 0.10 -0.45
CA THR A 348 -27.53 -0.90 -0.26
C THR A 348 -26.48 -0.85 -1.37
N HIS A 349 -25.20 -0.80 -0.98
CA HIS A 349 -24.05 -0.80 -1.87
C HIS A 349 -22.98 -1.80 -1.41
N LEU A 350 -22.11 -2.22 -2.34
CA LEU A 350 -20.96 -3.06 -2.05
C LEU A 350 -19.71 -2.20 -1.88
N TYR A 351 -19.02 -2.39 -0.76
CA TYR A 351 -17.69 -1.83 -0.52
C TYR A 351 -16.63 -2.93 -0.38
N PRO A 352 -15.42 -2.73 -0.93
CA PRO A 352 -14.33 -3.67 -0.70
C PRO A 352 -13.87 -3.61 0.75
N SER A 353 -13.49 -4.73 1.31
CA SER A 353 -12.86 -4.88 2.62
C SER A 353 -11.56 -4.07 2.73
N GLY A 354 -11.10 -3.85 3.94
CA GLY A 354 -9.78 -3.31 4.20
C GLY A 354 -8.67 -4.22 3.64
N PRO A 355 -7.57 -3.65 3.15
CA PRO A 355 -6.48 -4.44 2.57
C PRO A 355 -5.67 -5.19 3.63
N ILE A 356 -5.78 -4.82 4.91
CA ILE A 356 -5.07 -5.43 6.02
C ILE A 356 -6.04 -6.31 6.80
N GLY A 357 -5.69 -7.58 7.00
CA GLY A 357 -6.40 -8.47 7.92
C GLY A 357 -5.66 -8.55 9.25
N PHE A 358 -6.21 -7.98 10.30
CA PHE A 358 -5.70 -8.10 11.67
C PHE A 358 -6.32 -9.32 12.35
N ASP A 359 -5.54 -10.38 12.55
CA ASP A 359 -6.02 -11.69 13.02
C ASP A 359 -7.25 -12.22 12.25
N GLY A 360 -7.30 -11.90 10.95
CA GLY A 360 -8.37 -12.26 10.02
C GLY A 360 -9.50 -11.23 9.88
N ASP A 361 -9.59 -10.24 10.75
CA ASP A 361 -10.55 -9.14 10.62
C ASP A 361 -10.04 -8.07 9.64
N ARG A 362 -10.85 -7.74 8.62
CA ARG A 362 -10.54 -6.77 7.56
C ARG A 362 -11.21 -5.41 7.76
N GLY A 363 -11.73 -5.16 8.94
CA GLY A 363 -12.33 -3.89 9.31
C GLY A 363 -13.85 -3.89 9.31
N HIS A 364 -14.41 -2.82 9.86
CA HIS A 364 -15.83 -2.57 9.99
C HIS A 364 -16.28 -1.49 9.00
N PHE A 365 -17.45 -1.68 8.38
CA PHE A 365 -17.91 -0.84 7.28
C PHE A 365 -19.27 -0.24 7.62
N GLU A 366 -19.27 1.06 7.85
CA GLU A 366 -20.44 1.90 8.07
C GLU A 366 -20.66 2.83 6.87
N PRO A 367 -21.89 3.34 6.66
CA PRO A 367 -22.13 4.31 5.61
C PRO A 367 -21.38 5.62 5.84
N ALA A 368 -21.17 6.38 4.77
CA ALA A 368 -20.69 7.75 4.88
C ALA A 368 -21.76 8.64 5.53
N PRO A 369 -21.38 9.65 6.34
CA PRO A 369 -22.31 10.57 6.94
C PRO A 369 -22.92 11.54 5.93
N THR A 370 -24.12 12.05 6.19
CA THR A 370 -24.63 13.23 5.53
C THR A 370 -23.91 14.49 6.01
N ILE A 371 -23.99 15.59 5.24
CA ILE A 371 -23.27 16.84 5.55
C ILE A 371 -23.67 17.35 6.95
N GLY A 372 -22.68 17.48 7.83
CA GLY A 372 -22.85 18.04 9.16
C GLY A 372 -23.66 17.20 10.15
N GLU A 373 -23.95 15.94 9.82
CA GLU A 373 -24.78 15.04 10.61
C GLU A 373 -24.42 15.01 12.09
N HIS A 374 -23.15 15.08 12.41
CA HIS A 374 -22.63 14.94 13.77
C HIS A 374 -22.23 16.26 14.45
N SER A 375 -22.42 17.42 13.78
CA SER A 375 -21.97 18.72 14.31
C SER A 375 -22.51 19.00 15.71
N LYS A 376 -23.81 18.77 15.94
CA LYS A 376 -24.44 19.00 17.25
C LYS A 376 -23.91 18.08 18.35
N GLU A 377 -23.71 16.81 18.03
CA GLU A 377 -23.19 15.81 18.97
C GLU A 377 -21.76 16.15 19.37
N ILE A 378 -20.89 16.33 18.38
CA ILE A 378 -19.44 16.56 18.57
C ILE A 378 -19.21 17.86 19.35
N PHE A 379 -19.71 18.99 18.87
CA PHE A 379 -19.50 20.28 19.55
C PHE A 379 -20.24 20.38 20.90
N GLY A 380 -21.38 19.69 21.04
CA GLY A 380 -22.09 19.61 22.33
C GLY A 380 -21.34 18.77 23.38
N SER A 381 -20.51 17.83 22.97
CA SER A 381 -19.64 17.04 23.86
C SER A 381 -18.40 17.83 24.30
N LEU A 382 -17.79 18.59 23.39
CA LEU A 382 -16.62 19.43 23.70
C LEU A 382 -16.90 20.50 24.73
N SER A 383 -18.07 21.14 24.65
CA SER A 383 -18.48 22.20 25.59
C SER A 383 -18.63 21.73 27.04
N LYS A 384 -18.67 20.41 27.28
CA LYS A 384 -18.80 19.78 28.60
C LYS A 384 -17.48 19.26 29.17
N GLN A 385 -16.43 19.20 28.36
CA GLN A 385 -15.11 18.83 28.86
C GLN A 385 -14.46 20.04 29.53
N GLU A 386 -13.93 19.85 30.75
CA GLU A 386 -13.02 20.83 31.34
C GLU A 386 -11.85 21.04 30.36
N LYS A 387 -11.51 22.33 30.11
CA LYS A 387 -10.35 22.64 29.28
C LYS A 387 -9.14 21.86 29.84
N LEU A 388 -8.63 20.94 29.07
CA LEU A 388 -7.44 20.18 29.44
C LEU A 388 -6.33 21.18 29.77
N GLU A 389 -5.87 21.20 31.04
CA GLU A 389 -4.64 21.91 31.38
C GLU A 389 -3.51 21.21 30.61
N ILE A 390 -3.02 21.90 29.59
CA ILE A 390 -1.89 21.43 28.78
C ILE A 390 -0.67 21.50 29.68
N THR A 391 -0.28 20.36 30.22
CA THR A 391 0.99 20.23 30.94
C THR A 391 2.07 20.02 29.89
N PRO A 392 3.01 20.96 29.71
CA PRO A 392 4.13 20.74 28.81
C PRO A 392 4.98 19.61 29.38
N LEU A 393 4.88 18.41 28.83
CA LEU A 393 5.87 17.37 29.05
C LEU A 393 7.14 17.83 28.32
N GLY A 394 8.09 18.39 29.09
CA GLY A 394 9.38 18.81 28.54
C GLY A 394 10.21 17.59 28.20
N SER A 395 10.30 17.24 26.93
CA SER A 395 11.44 16.52 26.40
C SER A 395 11.72 17.00 24.97
N GLU A 396 12.96 17.38 24.72
CA GLU A 396 13.42 17.60 23.35
C GLU A 396 13.29 16.27 22.57
N LYS A 397 12.84 16.35 21.33
CA LYS A 397 12.77 15.22 20.41
C LYS A 397 14.17 14.64 20.19
N VAL A 398 14.45 13.48 20.74
CA VAL A 398 15.78 12.86 20.72
C VAL A 398 15.86 11.66 19.76
N SER A 399 14.74 11.15 19.24
CA SER A 399 14.71 9.90 18.48
C SER A 399 13.74 9.90 17.32
N MET A 400 14.00 9.02 16.33
CA MET A 400 13.07 8.73 15.23
C MET A 400 11.82 8.00 15.75
N PRO A 401 10.67 8.10 15.05
CA PRO A 401 9.38 7.55 15.52
C PRO A 401 9.39 6.08 15.96
N LEU A 402 10.13 5.22 15.25
CA LEU A 402 10.21 3.78 15.53
C LEU A 402 11.53 3.36 16.22
N ASN A 403 12.22 4.32 16.87
CA ASN A 403 13.43 3.99 17.59
C ASN A 403 13.14 2.97 18.71
N GLY A 404 13.98 1.91 18.79
CA GLY A 404 13.81 0.81 19.73
C GLY A 404 12.98 -0.37 19.21
N VAL A 405 12.28 -0.22 18.10
CA VAL A 405 11.55 -1.32 17.43
C VAL A 405 12.53 -2.18 16.63
N ARG A 406 12.57 -3.49 16.89
CA ARG A 406 13.37 -4.45 16.10
C ARG A 406 12.50 -5.26 15.17
N VAL A 407 12.87 -5.28 13.87
CA VAL A 407 12.17 -5.99 12.79
C VAL A 407 13.08 -7.07 12.22
N ILE A 408 12.59 -8.31 12.15
CA ILE A 408 13.21 -9.38 11.37
C ILE A 408 12.56 -9.41 9.98
N ASP A 409 13.35 -9.09 8.98
CA ASP A 409 12.94 -9.00 7.58
C ASP A 409 13.36 -10.28 6.82
N MET A 410 12.40 -11.18 6.58
CA MET A 410 12.57 -12.39 5.78
C MET A 410 12.05 -12.23 4.35
N THR A 411 11.69 -11.01 3.98
CA THR A 411 11.07 -10.72 2.68
C THR A 411 12.06 -10.72 1.53
N GLN A 412 11.59 -10.83 0.29
CA GLN A 412 12.41 -10.82 -0.91
C GLN A 412 11.76 -9.99 -2.01
N VAL A 413 12.54 -9.64 -3.02
CA VAL A 413 12.16 -8.92 -4.23
C VAL A 413 11.83 -7.45 -3.93
N TRP A 414 10.57 -7.03 -3.97
CA TRP A 414 10.24 -5.61 -3.82
C TRP A 414 9.26 -5.32 -2.68
N SER A 415 8.03 -5.85 -2.71
CA SER A 415 6.94 -5.44 -1.81
C SER A 415 7.31 -5.45 -0.33
N GLY A 416 7.75 -6.58 0.18
CA GLY A 416 8.15 -6.72 1.57
C GLY A 416 9.40 -5.90 1.93
N PRO A 417 10.50 -6.01 1.15
CA PRO A 417 11.67 -5.16 1.36
C PRO A 417 11.35 -3.65 1.35
N TYR A 418 10.45 -3.20 0.47
CA TYR A 418 10.01 -1.81 0.41
C TYR A 418 9.28 -1.38 1.69
N GLY A 419 8.39 -2.21 2.21
CA GLY A 419 7.72 -1.96 3.49
C GLY A 419 8.69 -1.90 4.67
N CYS A 420 9.60 -2.89 4.77
CA CYS A 420 10.63 -2.91 5.81
C CYS A 420 11.61 -1.74 5.70
N ARG A 421 11.86 -1.21 4.50
CA ARG A 421 12.65 0.01 4.30
C ARG A 421 11.99 1.22 4.96
N PHE A 422 10.66 1.40 4.81
CA PHE A 422 9.96 2.49 5.48
C PHE A 422 10.11 2.43 7.00
N LEU A 423 10.06 1.22 7.57
CA LEU A 423 10.29 1.05 9.01
C LEU A 423 11.72 1.45 9.40
N ALA A 424 12.72 1.08 8.58
CA ALA A 424 14.10 1.50 8.80
C ALA A 424 14.29 3.02 8.63
N ASP A 425 13.68 3.63 7.61
CA ASP A 425 13.70 5.08 7.38
C ASP A 425 13.08 5.86 8.57
N MET A 426 12.15 5.24 9.32
CA MET A 426 11.54 5.78 10.54
C MET A 426 12.29 5.40 11.83
N GLY A 427 13.45 4.75 11.74
CA GLY A 427 14.35 4.48 12.88
C GLY A 427 14.27 3.08 13.48
N ALA A 428 13.50 2.15 12.91
CA ALA A 428 13.49 0.77 13.37
C ALA A 428 14.83 0.05 13.10
N ASP A 429 15.23 -0.85 14.01
CA ASP A 429 16.37 -1.76 13.84
C ASP A 429 15.98 -2.95 12.97
N VAL A 430 16.08 -2.80 11.65
CA VAL A 430 15.66 -3.82 10.67
C VAL A 430 16.82 -4.74 10.33
N VAL A 431 16.65 -6.05 10.59
CA VAL A 431 17.61 -7.10 10.24
C VAL A 431 17.08 -7.91 9.06
N LYS A 432 17.66 -7.69 7.89
CA LYS A 432 17.40 -8.43 6.66
C LYS A 432 18.13 -9.77 6.69
N VAL A 433 17.40 -10.87 6.64
CA VAL A 433 17.96 -12.23 6.66
C VAL A 433 17.92 -12.84 5.26
N GLU A 434 19.07 -13.29 4.78
CA GLU A 434 19.21 -13.94 3.46
C GLU A 434 19.97 -15.26 3.57
N GLY A 435 19.62 -16.23 2.74
CA GLY A 435 20.39 -17.48 2.64
C GLY A 435 21.69 -17.29 1.86
N PRO A 436 22.81 -17.87 2.29
CA PRO A 436 24.10 -17.75 1.58
C PRO A 436 24.08 -18.38 0.19
N THR A 437 23.23 -19.39 -0.01
CA THR A 437 23.04 -20.09 -1.30
C THR A 437 21.78 -19.63 -2.04
N PHE A 438 20.98 -18.78 -1.41
CA PHE A 438 19.73 -18.27 -1.96
C PHE A 438 19.53 -16.81 -1.54
N PRO A 439 20.38 -15.90 -2.05
CA PRO A 439 20.25 -14.47 -1.78
C PRO A 439 18.99 -13.90 -2.43
N ASP A 440 18.65 -12.68 -2.08
CA ASP A 440 17.51 -11.98 -2.69
C ASP A 440 17.70 -11.90 -4.23
N PRO A 441 16.72 -12.35 -5.01
CA PRO A 441 16.84 -12.37 -6.49
C PRO A 441 17.12 -10.99 -7.11
N VAL A 442 16.73 -9.91 -6.46
CA VAL A 442 16.97 -8.55 -6.99
C VAL A 442 18.43 -8.10 -6.88
N ARG A 443 19.28 -8.84 -6.18
CA ARG A 443 20.73 -8.58 -6.21
C ARG A 443 21.33 -8.74 -7.62
N THR A 444 20.69 -9.51 -8.49
CA THR A 444 21.09 -9.72 -9.88
C THR A 444 20.18 -9.03 -10.90
N ALA A 445 19.17 -8.25 -10.44
CA ALA A 445 18.28 -7.48 -11.30
C ALA A 445 18.79 -6.05 -11.57
N GLY A 446 18.12 -5.34 -12.47
CA GLY A 446 18.34 -3.89 -12.66
C GLY A 446 19.70 -3.49 -13.22
N GLY A 447 20.32 -4.33 -14.08
CA GLY A 447 21.61 -4.02 -14.70
C GLY A 447 22.84 -4.53 -13.97
N ALA A 448 22.70 -5.10 -12.77
CA ALA A 448 23.78 -5.74 -12.02
C ALA A 448 24.49 -6.89 -12.76
N ARG A 449 23.90 -7.38 -13.85
CA ARG A 449 24.46 -8.47 -14.69
C ARG A 449 25.82 -8.17 -15.31
N LYS A 450 26.17 -6.89 -15.46
CA LYS A 450 27.48 -6.50 -15.98
C LYS A 450 28.56 -6.47 -14.90
N ASN A 451 28.14 -6.55 -13.62
CA ASN A 451 29.00 -6.52 -12.47
C ASN A 451 28.89 -7.85 -11.70
N PRO A 452 29.98 -8.60 -11.49
CA PRO A 452 29.96 -9.81 -10.68
C PRO A 452 29.69 -9.57 -9.19
N ASP A 453 29.74 -8.33 -8.74
CA ASP A 453 29.49 -7.95 -7.35
C ASP A 453 27.96 -7.80 -7.12
N ILE A 454 27.38 -8.79 -6.44
CA ILE A 454 25.96 -8.84 -6.10
C ILE A 454 25.51 -7.74 -5.11
N ASP A 455 26.46 -7.04 -4.48
CA ASP A 455 26.16 -5.94 -3.57
C ASP A 455 25.98 -4.60 -4.33
N LEU A 456 26.32 -4.56 -5.61
CA LEU A 456 26.19 -3.39 -6.47
C LEU A 456 24.87 -3.34 -7.28
N SER A 457 23.83 -4.05 -6.87
CA SER A 457 22.50 -3.92 -7.48
C SER A 457 21.82 -2.64 -7.03
N PRO A 458 21.50 -1.69 -7.94
CA PRO A 458 20.73 -0.49 -7.59
C PRO A 458 19.37 -0.84 -7.00
N TYR A 459 18.72 -1.86 -7.56
CA TYR A 459 17.43 -2.37 -7.12
C TYR A 459 17.47 -2.88 -5.68
N PHE A 460 18.47 -3.72 -5.35
CA PHE A 460 18.63 -4.21 -3.98
C PHE A 460 18.94 -3.07 -3.01
N ASN A 461 19.85 -2.17 -3.36
CA ASN A 461 20.29 -1.09 -2.47
C ASN A 461 19.17 -0.10 -2.18
N GLU A 462 18.28 0.18 -3.15
CA GLU A 462 17.14 1.06 -2.92
C GLU A 462 16.16 0.47 -1.90
N TYR A 463 15.81 -0.81 -2.02
CA TYR A 463 14.79 -1.41 -1.16
C TYR A 463 15.32 -1.94 0.17
N ASN A 464 16.65 -1.94 0.35
CA ASN A 464 17.26 -2.44 1.57
C ASN A 464 18.15 -1.43 2.29
N ARG A 465 18.10 -0.15 1.89
CA ARG A 465 18.83 0.92 2.61
C ARG A 465 18.40 1.00 4.07
N GLY A 466 19.32 1.37 4.95
CA GLY A 466 19.08 1.51 6.38
C GLY A 466 18.95 0.18 7.15
N LYS A 467 18.97 -0.98 6.48
CA LYS A 467 18.88 -2.30 7.11
C LYS A 467 20.26 -2.88 7.45
N LYS A 468 20.28 -3.78 8.43
CA LYS A 468 21.43 -4.64 8.73
C LYS A 468 21.28 -5.96 8.00
N GLY A 469 22.29 -6.41 7.26
CA GLY A 469 22.29 -7.68 6.56
C GLY A 469 22.77 -8.83 7.45
N LEU A 470 22.07 -9.96 7.45
CA LEU A 470 22.46 -11.21 8.09
C LEU A 470 22.38 -12.35 7.09
N SER A 471 23.54 -12.97 6.78
CA SER A 471 23.57 -14.19 5.97
C SER A 471 23.39 -15.41 6.86
N LEU A 472 22.29 -16.17 6.67
CA LEU A 472 21.93 -17.28 7.54
C LEU A 472 21.25 -18.40 6.75
N ASP A 473 21.82 -19.63 6.79
CA ASP A 473 21.21 -20.81 6.19
C ASP A 473 20.17 -21.44 7.14
N ILE A 474 18.91 -21.01 7.01
CA ILE A 474 17.80 -21.50 7.83
C ILE A 474 17.40 -22.96 7.52
N LYS A 475 17.95 -23.59 6.46
CA LYS A 475 17.77 -25.01 6.20
C LYS A 475 18.62 -25.88 7.10
N LYS A 476 19.67 -25.31 7.70
CA LYS A 476 20.51 -25.97 8.70
C LYS A 476 19.95 -25.78 10.10
N PRO A 477 19.98 -26.81 10.96
CA PRO A 477 19.49 -26.72 12.33
C PRO A 477 20.12 -25.59 13.14
N GLU A 478 21.41 -25.36 12.95
CA GLU A 478 22.18 -24.29 13.63
C GLU A 478 21.70 -22.90 13.17
N GLY A 479 21.47 -22.72 11.86
CA GLY A 479 20.94 -21.46 11.33
C GLY A 479 19.51 -21.20 11.81
N MET A 480 18.66 -22.21 11.81
CA MET A 480 17.29 -22.09 12.35
C MET A 480 17.31 -21.75 13.86
N LYS A 481 18.25 -22.32 14.62
CA LYS A 481 18.40 -21.97 16.05
C LYS A 481 18.74 -20.50 16.23
N VAL A 482 19.73 -19.99 15.48
CA VAL A 482 20.12 -18.56 15.51
C VAL A 482 18.96 -17.65 15.13
N LEU A 483 18.18 -18.01 14.09
CA LEU A 483 16.99 -17.23 13.71
C LEU A 483 15.96 -17.17 14.86
N LYS A 484 15.69 -18.28 15.53
CA LYS A 484 14.74 -18.32 16.65
C LYS A 484 15.25 -17.53 17.87
N GLU A 485 16.53 -17.54 18.14
CA GLU A 485 17.15 -16.69 19.17
C GLU A 485 17.01 -15.20 18.83
N LEU A 486 17.17 -14.83 17.55
CA LEU A 486 16.95 -13.47 17.07
C LEU A 486 15.47 -13.05 17.21
N VAL A 487 14.52 -13.92 16.84
CA VAL A 487 13.09 -13.67 17.00
C VAL A 487 12.71 -13.42 18.47
N ALA A 488 13.34 -14.09 19.42
CA ALA A 488 13.08 -13.86 20.85
C ALA A 488 13.36 -12.41 21.29
N THR A 489 14.19 -11.68 20.54
CA THR A 489 14.53 -10.28 20.81
C THR A 489 13.80 -9.29 19.90
N ALA A 490 12.97 -9.77 18.98
CA ALA A 490 12.30 -8.95 17.99
C ALA A 490 10.92 -8.48 18.47
N ASP A 491 10.48 -7.36 17.90
CA ASP A 491 9.11 -6.86 18.02
C ASP A 491 8.25 -7.34 16.87
N VAL A 492 8.86 -7.43 15.68
CA VAL A 492 8.15 -7.69 14.42
C VAL A 492 8.90 -8.74 13.61
N PHE A 493 8.15 -9.64 12.99
CA PHE A 493 8.63 -10.58 11.98
C PHE A 493 7.83 -10.39 10.69
N VAL A 494 8.50 -10.18 9.56
CA VAL A 494 7.87 -9.92 8.26
C VAL A 494 8.36 -10.92 7.22
N GLU A 495 7.41 -11.55 6.49
CA GLU A 495 7.72 -12.41 5.35
C GLU A 495 6.73 -12.19 4.20
N ASN A 496 7.17 -12.45 2.95
CA ASN A 496 6.33 -12.37 1.75
C ASN A 496 6.41 -13.64 0.91
N TRP A 497 6.43 -14.79 1.57
CA TRP A 497 6.47 -16.08 0.93
C TRP A 497 5.08 -16.51 0.43
N SER A 498 5.06 -17.44 -0.52
CA SER A 498 3.81 -18.09 -0.91
C SER A 498 3.17 -18.81 0.27
N SER A 499 1.85 -18.89 0.30
CA SER A 499 1.09 -19.54 1.36
C SER A 499 1.65 -20.93 1.75
N GLY A 500 1.73 -21.19 3.03
CA GLY A 500 2.23 -22.44 3.62
C GLY A 500 3.76 -22.59 3.68
N VAL A 501 4.56 -21.70 3.08
CA VAL A 501 6.04 -21.77 3.15
C VAL A 501 6.52 -21.56 4.58
N ALA A 502 6.04 -20.54 5.26
CA ALA A 502 6.39 -20.26 6.65
C ALA A 502 6.08 -21.47 7.55
N LYS A 503 4.89 -22.07 7.41
CA LYS A 503 4.48 -23.25 8.18
C LYS A 503 5.39 -24.45 7.95
N ARG A 504 5.75 -24.75 6.68
CA ARG A 504 6.66 -25.85 6.33
C ARG A 504 8.06 -25.67 6.92
N ASN A 505 8.50 -24.45 7.14
CA ASN A 505 9.79 -24.12 7.75
C ASN A 505 9.74 -23.98 9.28
N GLY A 506 8.57 -24.19 9.94
CA GLY A 506 8.42 -24.01 11.39
C GLY A 506 8.56 -22.55 11.85
N LEU A 507 8.16 -21.61 10.97
CA LEU A 507 8.22 -20.15 11.16
C LEU A 507 6.84 -19.50 11.03
N SER A 508 5.74 -20.26 11.18
CA SER A 508 4.40 -19.68 11.24
C SER A 508 4.21 -18.85 12.50
N TYR A 509 3.22 -17.96 12.49
CA TYR A 509 2.86 -17.15 13.67
C TYR A 509 2.69 -18.00 14.93
N GLU A 510 1.95 -19.10 14.84
CA GLU A 510 1.70 -20.02 15.97
C GLU A 510 2.98 -20.63 16.56
N GLU A 511 4.02 -20.87 15.74
CA GLU A 511 5.30 -21.36 16.23
C GLU A 511 6.15 -20.24 16.82
N LEU A 512 6.19 -19.07 16.19
CA LEU A 512 7.00 -17.94 16.66
C LEU A 512 6.39 -17.28 17.91
N LYS A 513 5.06 -17.25 18.04
CA LYS A 513 4.35 -16.78 19.24
C LYS A 513 4.73 -17.55 20.51
N LYS A 514 5.12 -18.82 20.40
CA LYS A 514 5.62 -19.61 21.54
C LYS A 514 6.98 -19.09 22.05
N ILE A 515 7.76 -18.47 21.18
CA ILE A 515 9.09 -17.91 21.48
C ILE A 515 8.94 -16.47 22.00
N LYS A 516 8.11 -15.68 21.35
CA LYS A 516 7.83 -14.28 21.66
C LYS A 516 6.32 -14.04 21.69
N PRO A 517 5.66 -14.11 22.85
CA PRO A 517 4.18 -14.06 22.95
C PRO A 517 3.55 -12.79 22.39
N ASN A 518 4.23 -11.65 22.51
CA ASN A 518 3.77 -10.35 21.99
C ASN A 518 4.39 -9.99 20.64
N LEU A 519 4.84 -10.98 19.85
CA LEU A 519 5.38 -10.78 18.50
C LEU A 519 4.28 -10.27 17.56
N ILE A 520 4.60 -9.26 16.78
CA ILE A 520 3.82 -8.85 15.62
C ILE A 520 4.33 -9.63 14.41
N TYR A 521 3.44 -10.33 13.72
CA TYR A 521 3.78 -11.17 12.57
C TYR A 521 3.03 -10.70 11.33
N ILE A 522 3.76 -10.29 10.29
CA ILE A 522 3.19 -9.87 9.02
C ILE A 522 3.53 -10.89 7.94
N SER A 523 2.50 -11.41 7.29
CA SER A 523 2.63 -12.29 6.13
C SER A 523 1.96 -11.65 4.90
N MET A 524 2.68 -11.66 3.77
CA MET A 524 2.28 -10.95 2.55
C MET A 524 2.26 -11.89 1.34
N PRO A 525 1.50 -13.01 1.34
CA PRO A 525 1.33 -13.82 0.14
C PRO A 525 0.51 -13.07 -0.90
N GLY A 526 0.83 -13.23 -2.20
CA GLY A 526 0.23 -12.45 -3.27
C GLY A 526 -1.30 -12.54 -3.37
N PHE A 527 -1.88 -13.68 -2.96
CA PHE A 527 -3.33 -13.94 -3.02
C PHE A 527 -3.94 -14.31 -1.65
N GLY A 528 -3.29 -13.94 -0.56
CA GLY A 528 -3.75 -14.31 0.78
C GLY A 528 -3.42 -15.75 1.17
N HIS A 529 -3.89 -16.16 2.34
CA HIS A 529 -3.69 -17.53 2.88
C HIS A 529 -4.86 -18.45 2.58
N ASP A 530 -6.03 -17.90 2.32
CA ASP A 530 -7.29 -18.60 2.17
C ASP A 530 -7.83 -18.48 0.74
N GLY A 531 -8.71 -19.40 0.39
CA GLY A 531 -9.36 -19.41 -0.93
C GLY A 531 -8.56 -20.13 -2.01
N PRO A 532 -9.16 -20.30 -3.19
CA PRO A 532 -8.61 -21.12 -4.28
C PRO A 532 -7.32 -20.55 -4.86
N ASP A 533 -7.13 -19.23 -4.82
CA ASP A 533 -5.96 -18.57 -5.39
C ASP A 533 -4.75 -18.54 -4.46
N SER A 534 -4.88 -18.97 -3.20
CA SER A 534 -3.83 -18.86 -2.17
C SER A 534 -2.52 -19.60 -2.50
N SER A 535 -2.57 -20.64 -3.35
CA SER A 535 -1.38 -21.39 -3.81
C SER A 535 -0.68 -20.76 -5.01
N ARG A 536 -1.31 -19.81 -5.68
CA ARG A 536 -0.80 -19.23 -6.94
C ARG A 536 0.45 -18.38 -6.72
N VAL A 537 1.25 -18.29 -7.75
CA VAL A 537 2.44 -17.44 -7.77
C VAL A 537 2.05 -16.07 -8.33
N GLY A 538 2.25 -15.01 -7.55
CA GLY A 538 1.99 -13.63 -7.95
C GLY A 538 3.22 -12.75 -7.84
N PHE A 539 3.31 -11.78 -8.77
CA PHE A 539 4.24 -10.66 -8.73
C PHE A 539 3.45 -9.37 -8.90
N GLY A 540 4.07 -8.21 -8.69
CA GLY A 540 3.40 -6.93 -8.82
C GLY A 540 2.53 -6.77 -10.07
N PRO A 541 3.01 -7.10 -11.29
CA PRO A 541 2.18 -7.07 -12.49
C PRO A 541 1.01 -8.05 -12.47
N THR A 542 1.17 -9.25 -11.91
CA THR A 542 0.07 -10.22 -11.80
C THR A 542 -1.04 -9.70 -10.87
N ILE A 543 -0.64 -9.07 -9.76
CA ILE A 543 -1.57 -8.48 -8.79
C ILE A 543 -2.32 -7.30 -9.42
N GLU A 544 -1.63 -6.44 -10.16
CA GLU A 544 -2.22 -5.34 -10.91
C GLU A 544 -3.25 -5.83 -11.95
N GLN A 545 -2.90 -6.90 -12.68
CA GLN A 545 -3.78 -7.53 -13.66
C GLN A 545 -5.04 -8.07 -12.99
N MET A 546 -4.89 -8.90 -11.98
CA MET A 546 -6.00 -9.55 -11.27
C MET A 546 -6.79 -8.60 -10.35
N GLY A 547 -6.24 -7.45 -10.02
CA GLY A 547 -6.94 -6.38 -9.30
C GLY A 547 -7.90 -5.55 -10.16
N GLY A 548 -8.02 -5.82 -11.46
CA GLY A 548 -8.91 -5.13 -12.40
C GLY A 548 -8.41 -3.78 -12.91
N LEU A 549 -7.26 -3.29 -12.44
CA LEU A 549 -6.72 -2.00 -12.87
C LEU A 549 -6.34 -2.01 -14.35
N VAL A 550 -5.70 -3.08 -14.80
CA VAL A 550 -5.26 -3.26 -16.19
C VAL A 550 -6.41 -3.25 -17.17
N ALA A 551 -7.55 -3.85 -16.82
CA ALA A 551 -8.75 -3.88 -17.67
C ALA A 551 -9.35 -2.49 -17.94
N LEU A 552 -9.07 -1.51 -17.07
CA LEU A 552 -9.57 -0.14 -17.16
C LEU A 552 -8.61 0.82 -17.85
N GLN A 553 -7.42 0.36 -18.22
CA GLN A 553 -6.34 1.21 -18.73
C GLN A 553 -5.91 0.76 -20.13
N GLY A 554 -5.67 1.70 -21.02
CA GLY A 554 -5.18 1.44 -22.37
C GLY A 554 -5.41 2.61 -23.32
N TYR A 555 -5.06 2.41 -24.58
CA TYR A 555 -5.38 3.33 -25.66
C TYR A 555 -6.74 2.97 -26.26
N GLU A 556 -7.44 3.95 -26.83
CA GLU A 556 -8.67 3.72 -27.61
C GLU A 556 -8.37 2.68 -28.72
N ASP A 557 -9.22 1.69 -28.84
CA ASP A 557 -9.09 0.57 -29.79
C ASP A 557 -7.82 -0.31 -29.61
N GLY A 558 -7.13 -0.18 -28.46
CA GLY A 558 -5.94 -0.97 -28.13
C GLY A 558 -6.20 -2.07 -27.07
N PRO A 559 -5.18 -2.90 -26.80
CA PRO A 559 -5.22 -3.84 -25.70
C PRO A 559 -5.26 -3.14 -24.34
N PRO A 560 -5.71 -3.83 -23.27
CA PRO A 560 -5.52 -3.36 -21.91
C PRO A 560 -4.02 -3.17 -21.61
N HIS A 561 -3.68 -2.24 -20.73
CA HIS A 561 -2.29 -1.81 -20.57
C HIS A 561 -1.86 -1.79 -19.10
N LYS A 562 -0.62 -2.18 -18.83
CA LYS A 562 -0.01 -2.09 -17.50
C LYS A 562 0.33 -0.64 -17.14
N SER A 563 0.48 -0.35 -15.85
CA SER A 563 0.82 0.98 -15.32
C SER A 563 2.27 1.45 -15.59
N GLY A 564 3.11 0.58 -16.19
CA GLY A 564 4.51 0.87 -16.50
C GLY A 564 5.51 0.54 -15.40
N ILE A 565 5.04 0.22 -14.21
CA ILE A 565 5.82 -0.30 -13.08
C ILE A 565 5.14 -1.56 -12.53
N SER A 566 5.78 -2.29 -11.64
CA SER A 566 5.14 -3.42 -10.91
C SER A 566 4.26 -2.86 -9.78
N TYR A 567 3.15 -2.20 -10.15
CA TYR A 567 2.32 -1.33 -9.30
C TYR A 567 1.87 -1.98 -7.98
N GLY A 568 1.57 -3.27 -7.98
CA GLY A 568 1.15 -4.00 -6.79
C GLY A 568 2.19 -4.02 -5.66
N ASP A 569 3.48 -3.99 -6.00
CA ASP A 569 4.56 -4.07 -5.02
C ASP A 569 4.66 -2.85 -4.09
N PRO A 570 4.75 -1.60 -4.57
CA PRO A 570 4.86 -0.44 -3.68
C PRO A 570 3.59 -0.22 -2.85
N ILE A 571 2.41 -0.57 -3.37
CA ILE A 571 1.16 -0.50 -2.62
C ILE A 571 1.17 -1.51 -1.48
N ALA A 572 1.49 -2.78 -1.75
CA ALA A 572 1.57 -3.82 -0.74
C ALA A 572 2.65 -3.49 0.31
N GLY A 573 3.81 -2.97 -0.11
CA GLY A 573 4.88 -2.57 0.81
C GLY A 573 4.50 -1.42 1.73
N SER A 574 3.89 -0.36 1.21
CA SER A 574 3.39 0.77 2.02
C SER A 574 2.31 0.29 3.00
N THR A 575 1.40 -0.58 2.55
CA THR A 575 0.37 -1.18 3.39
C THR A 575 0.98 -2.05 4.49
N CYS A 576 2.04 -2.82 4.18
CA CYS A 576 2.79 -3.59 5.16
C CYS A 576 3.39 -2.71 6.26
N ALA A 577 4.07 -1.62 5.90
CA ALA A 577 4.62 -0.70 6.88
C ALA A 577 3.53 -0.13 7.80
N ALA A 578 2.41 0.33 7.21
CA ALA A 578 1.29 0.84 7.97
C ALA A 578 0.67 -0.23 8.91
N SER A 579 0.55 -1.49 8.45
CA SER A 579 0.03 -2.59 9.28
C SER A 579 0.93 -2.93 10.47
N VAL A 580 2.25 -2.90 10.28
CA VAL A 580 3.22 -3.03 11.38
C VAL A 580 2.99 -1.95 12.41
N ILE A 581 2.90 -0.68 11.97
CA ILE A 581 2.78 0.44 12.91
C ILE A 581 1.42 0.43 13.62
N ALA A 582 0.33 0.09 12.92
CA ALA A 582 -0.99 -0.09 13.54
C ALA A 582 -0.97 -1.18 14.62
N SER A 583 -0.29 -2.31 14.33
CA SER A 583 -0.12 -3.41 15.31
C SER A 583 0.74 -2.98 16.51
N LEU A 584 1.77 -2.14 16.29
CA LEU A 584 2.56 -1.55 17.38
C LEU A 584 1.70 -0.64 18.27
N VAL A 585 0.89 0.24 17.67
CA VAL A 585 -0.06 1.11 18.41
C VAL A 585 -1.04 0.28 19.23
N ASN A 586 -1.59 -0.80 18.65
CA ASN A 586 -2.48 -1.71 19.36
C ASN A 586 -1.78 -2.41 20.52
N ARG A 587 -0.54 -2.87 20.31
CA ARG A 587 0.26 -3.55 21.34
C ARG A 587 0.56 -2.64 22.54
N GLU A 588 0.78 -1.34 22.34
CA GLU A 588 0.93 -0.38 23.45
C GLU A 588 -0.32 -0.32 24.32
N ASN A 589 -1.50 -0.51 23.74
CA ASN A 589 -2.76 -0.51 24.49
C ASN A 589 -3.08 -1.86 25.16
N THR A 590 -2.73 -2.97 24.50
CA THR A 590 -3.17 -4.33 24.91
C THR A 590 -2.06 -5.17 25.54
N GLY A 591 -0.80 -4.89 25.23
CA GLY A 591 0.36 -5.73 25.58
C GLY A 591 0.51 -6.97 24.71
N GLU A 592 -0.40 -7.22 23.77
CA GLU A 592 -0.45 -8.45 22.97
C GLU A 592 0.10 -8.25 21.56
N GLY A 593 0.75 -9.29 21.00
CA GLY A 593 1.09 -9.40 19.59
C GLY A 593 -0.08 -9.87 18.73
N MET A 594 0.05 -9.77 17.40
CA MET A 594 -0.96 -10.19 16.45
C MET A 594 -0.35 -10.62 15.11
#